data_af72dacd25d5b91c2e807eccbbb0b4bc
#
_entry.id   af72dacd25d5b91c2e807eccbbb0b4bc
#
_cell.length_a   1.000
_cell.length_b   1.000
_cell.length_c   1.000
_cell.angle_alpha   90.00
_cell.angle_beta   90.00
_cell.angle_gamma   90.00
#
_symmetry.space_group_name_H-M   'P 1'
#
loop_
_entity.id
_entity.type
_entity.pdbx_description
1 polymer ?
#
loop_
_entity_poly.entity_id
_entity_poly.type
_entity_poly.pdbx_seq_one_letter_code
_entity_poly.pdbx_strand_id
1 'polypeptide(L)'
;KGRMPSLGWKPENTWRGYWSYEVNPITVSSPGDILGNTNNKISEKKFPKHVSYSWGDTQRILRFQKLMQNREVHTRESFIEAQLDIVSPTARSLLPIIGSELWYTQPMGDQGSKERLRFDAVSMLASWNGEMNEHLPEPLIYSAWMKFLQKNLIDDELGIISRKFNHI
;
A
#
# COMPACT_ATOMS: atom_id res chain seq x y z
N LYS A 1 24.40 -5.03 6.51
CA LYS A 1 24.73 -4.05 5.48
C LYS A 1 23.51 -3.84 4.59
N GLY A 2 23.39 -2.68 3.91
CA GLY A 2 22.25 -2.36 3.04
C GLY A 2 21.18 -1.48 3.69
N ARG A 3 21.19 -1.28 5.02
CA ARG A 3 20.29 -0.33 5.71
C ARG A 3 20.94 1.04 5.94
N MET A 4 22.27 1.04 6.09
CA MET A 4 23.04 2.25 6.37
C MET A 4 24.19 2.37 5.37
N PRO A 5 24.59 3.58 5.00
CA PRO A 5 25.80 3.82 4.22
C PRO A 5 27.00 3.14 4.89
N SER A 6 27.87 2.54 4.10
CA SER A 6 29.12 1.95 4.57
C SER A 6 30.31 2.67 3.96
N LEU A 7 31.41 2.73 4.72
CA LEU A 7 32.64 3.38 4.28
C LEU A 7 33.32 2.51 3.21
N GLY A 8 33.18 2.90 1.93
CA GLY A 8 33.64 2.11 0.78
C GLY A 8 35.14 1.89 0.70
N TRP A 9 35.96 2.76 1.35
CA TRP A 9 37.40 2.63 1.42
C TRP A 9 37.93 1.64 2.46
N LYS A 10 37.02 1.06 3.27
CA LYS A 10 37.40 0.04 4.25
C LYS A 10 37.31 -1.35 3.65
N PRO A 11 38.38 -2.17 3.70
CA PRO A 11 38.38 -3.51 3.10
C PRO A 11 37.27 -4.44 3.59
N GLU A 12 36.84 -4.32 4.85
CA GLU A 12 35.75 -5.09 5.42
C GLU A 12 34.40 -4.78 4.79
N ASN A 13 34.25 -3.65 4.09
CA ASN A 13 33.04 -3.22 3.42
C ASN A 13 33.02 -3.56 1.93
N THR A 14 34.12 -4.04 1.37
CA THR A 14 34.19 -4.43 -0.04
C THR A 14 33.39 -5.71 -0.32
N TRP A 15 33.01 -5.88 -1.57
CA TRP A 15 32.38 -7.11 -2.04
C TRP A 15 33.38 -8.24 -2.00
N ARG A 16 32.96 -9.42 -1.50
CA ARG A 16 33.81 -10.61 -1.36
C ARG A 16 33.34 -11.78 -2.21
N GLY A 17 32.80 -11.49 -3.38
CA GLY A 17 32.23 -12.48 -4.30
C GLY A 17 30.70 -12.52 -4.26
N TYR A 18 30.14 -13.60 -4.78
CA TYR A 18 28.72 -13.82 -4.95
C TYR A 18 28.25 -15.02 -4.14
N TRP A 19 27.02 -14.97 -3.68
CA TRP A 19 26.35 -16.15 -3.17
C TRP A 19 26.07 -17.15 -4.29
N SER A 20 26.04 -18.45 -3.97
CA SER A 20 25.55 -19.46 -4.90
C SER A 20 24.11 -19.15 -5.34
N TYR A 21 23.78 -19.49 -6.59
CA TYR A 21 22.47 -19.22 -7.16
C TYR A 21 21.32 -19.87 -6.35
N GLU A 22 21.55 -21.04 -5.76
CA GLU A 22 20.59 -21.77 -4.93
C GLU A 22 20.18 -21.00 -3.65
N VAL A 23 20.95 -19.97 -3.26
CA VAL A 23 20.57 -19.10 -2.13
C VAL A 23 19.44 -18.15 -2.48
N ASN A 24 19.22 -17.88 -3.77
CA ASN A 24 18.12 -17.04 -4.21
C ASN A 24 16.76 -17.66 -3.82
N PRO A 25 15.75 -16.84 -3.49
CA PRO A 25 14.39 -17.34 -3.32
C PRO A 25 13.88 -17.87 -4.66
N ILE A 26 13.37 -19.07 -4.66
CA ILE A 26 12.77 -19.73 -5.82
C ILE A 26 11.37 -20.17 -5.43
N THR A 27 10.40 -19.83 -6.27
CA THR A 27 9.03 -20.31 -6.15
C THR A 27 8.68 -21.06 -7.42
N VAL A 28 8.27 -22.30 -7.26
CA VAL A 28 7.78 -23.14 -8.38
C VAL A 28 6.27 -23.24 -8.22
N SER A 29 5.54 -22.92 -9.28
CA SER A 29 4.08 -23.00 -9.27
C SER A 29 3.60 -24.42 -9.52
N SER A 30 2.54 -24.80 -8.83
CA SER A 30 1.69 -25.94 -9.17
C SER A 30 0.57 -25.51 -10.11
N PRO A 31 -0.08 -26.43 -10.83
CA PRO A 31 -1.27 -26.10 -11.61
C PRO A 31 -2.33 -25.41 -10.74
N GLY A 32 -2.79 -24.25 -11.18
CA GLY A 32 -3.75 -23.41 -10.44
C GLY A 32 -3.14 -22.33 -9.53
N ASP A 33 -1.83 -22.34 -9.34
CA ASP A 33 -1.16 -21.28 -8.58
C ASP A 33 -1.07 -19.97 -9.38
N ILE A 34 -1.12 -18.87 -8.65
CA ILE A 34 -0.93 -17.55 -9.22
C ILE A 34 0.44 -17.04 -8.80
N LEU A 35 1.33 -16.84 -9.75
CA LEU A 35 2.63 -16.22 -9.52
C LEU A 35 2.61 -14.76 -9.92
N GLY A 36 3.02 -13.90 -9.01
CA GLY A 36 3.14 -12.48 -9.25
C GLY A 36 4.03 -11.80 -8.22
N ASN A 37 4.61 -10.68 -8.60
CA ASN A 37 5.40 -9.83 -7.72
C ASN A 37 5.07 -8.36 -7.99
N THR A 38 4.80 -7.63 -6.94
CA THR A 38 4.50 -6.20 -6.98
C THR A 38 5.43 -5.41 -6.05
N ASN A 39 6.69 -5.84 -5.95
CA ASN A 39 7.71 -5.36 -5.01
C ASN A 39 7.43 -5.74 -3.53
N ASN A 40 6.46 -6.63 -3.31
CA ASN A 40 6.17 -7.17 -1.99
C ASN A 40 7.30 -8.08 -1.50
N LYS A 41 7.31 -8.36 -0.20
CA LYS A 41 8.28 -9.24 0.41
C LYS A 41 8.17 -10.67 -0.14
N ILE A 42 9.29 -11.19 -0.68
CA ILE A 42 9.36 -12.52 -1.32
C ILE A 42 10.21 -13.52 -0.54
N SER A 43 10.85 -13.11 0.55
CA SER A 43 11.75 -13.99 1.32
C SER A 43 11.74 -13.64 2.79
N GLU A 44 11.69 -14.68 3.63
CA GLU A 44 11.85 -14.57 5.09
C GLU A 44 13.29 -14.84 5.55
N LYS A 45 14.23 -15.06 4.62
CA LYS A 45 15.62 -15.31 4.97
C LYS A 45 16.22 -14.12 5.71
N LYS A 46 16.79 -14.39 6.88
CA LYS A 46 17.44 -13.39 7.72
C LYS A 46 18.86 -13.06 7.22
N PHE A 47 19.40 -11.93 7.72
CA PHE A 47 20.83 -11.61 7.50
C PHE A 47 21.73 -12.81 7.86
N PRO A 48 22.76 -13.10 7.08
CA PRO A 48 23.27 -12.40 5.89
C PRO A 48 22.61 -12.80 4.55
N LYS A 49 21.71 -13.78 4.53
CA LYS A 49 21.10 -14.33 3.32
C LYS A 49 19.76 -13.64 2.94
N HIS A 50 19.48 -12.49 3.58
CA HIS A 50 18.31 -11.68 3.23
C HIS A 50 18.45 -11.08 1.83
N VAL A 51 17.33 -10.89 1.14
CA VAL A 51 17.30 -10.28 -0.19
C VAL A 51 17.30 -8.76 -0.08
N SER A 52 16.44 -8.22 0.76
CA SER A 52 16.30 -6.78 0.97
C SER A 52 15.79 -6.49 2.38
N TYR A 53 16.02 -5.27 2.84
CA TYR A 53 15.35 -4.70 4.02
C TYR A 53 14.20 -3.76 3.65
N SER A 54 14.15 -3.32 2.38
CA SER A 54 13.11 -2.44 1.87
C SER A 54 12.25 -3.22 0.89
N TRP A 55 11.00 -3.38 1.26
CA TRP A 55 9.98 -4.06 0.47
C TRP A 55 8.84 -3.07 0.21
N GLY A 56 8.17 -3.21 -0.92
CA GLY A 56 6.90 -2.54 -1.16
C GLY A 56 5.80 -3.07 -0.25
N ASP A 57 4.68 -2.37 -0.21
CA ASP A 57 3.50 -2.81 0.53
C ASP A 57 2.87 -4.08 -0.07
N THR A 58 1.98 -4.70 0.68
CA THR A 58 1.29 -5.92 0.27
C THR A 58 -0.03 -5.67 -0.45
N GLN A 59 -0.45 -4.43 -0.62
CA GLN A 59 -1.79 -4.11 -1.13
C GLN A 59 -1.96 -4.45 -2.60
N ARG A 60 -0.93 -4.12 -3.41
CA ARG A 60 -0.95 -4.43 -4.84
C ARG A 60 -0.94 -5.92 -5.10
N ILE A 61 -0.17 -6.71 -4.35
CA ILE A 61 -0.15 -8.17 -4.51
C ILE A 61 -1.48 -8.79 -4.10
N LEU A 62 -2.12 -8.31 -3.03
CA LEU A 62 -3.44 -8.79 -2.61
C LEU A 62 -4.52 -8.46 -3.66
N ARG A 63 -4.44 -7.27 -4.27
CA ARG A 63 -5.35 -6.92 -5.36
C ARG A 63 -5.12 -7.77 -6.60
N PHE A 64 -3.87 -7.96 -6.99
CA PHE A 64 -3.49 -8.83 -8.10
C PHE A 64 -4.01 -10.26 -7.89
N GLN A 65 -3.78 -10.84 -6.72
CA GLN A 65 -4.28 -12.17 -6.40
C GLN A 65 -5.80 -12.25 -6.53
N LYS A 66 -6.51 -11.25 -5.98
CA LYS A 66 -7.98 -11.20 -6.06
C LYS A 66 -8.49 -11.10 -7.51
N LEU A 67 -7.83 -10.34 -8.36
CA LEU A 67 -8.19 -10.21 -9.78
C LEU A 67 -7.98 -11.52 -10.55
N MET A 68 -6.90 -12.25 -10.21
CA MET A 68 -6.55 -13.49 -10.88
C MET A 68 -7.36 -14.69 -10.37
N GLN A 69 -7.63 -14.78 -9.07
CA GLN A 69 -8.37 -15.89 -8.44
C GLN A 69 -9.84 -15.99 -8.85
N ASN A 70 -10.42 -14.90 -9.31
CA ASN A 70 -11.85 -14.88 -9.64
C ASN A 70 -12.21 -15.54 -10.97
N ARG A 71 -11.24 -16.10 -11.69
CA ARG A 71 -11.45 -16.70 -13.03
C ARG A 71 -10.60 -17.96 -13.20
N GLU A 72 -11.18 -19.00 -13.71
CA GLU A 72 -10.45 -20.23 -14.09
C GLU A 72 -9.70 -20.05 -15.41
N VAL A 73 -10.22 -19.22 -16.31
CA VAL A 73 -9.63 -18.94 -17.62
C VAL A 73 -9.51 -17.43 -17.81
N HIS A 74 -8.33 -16.99 -18.18
CA HIS A 74 -8.05 -15.60 -18.49
C HIS A 74 -8.04 -15.38 -20.01
N THR A 75 -8.78 -14.36 -20.46
CA THR A 75 -8.78 -13.88 -21.84
C THR A 75 -7.91 -12.62 -21.95
N ARG A 76 -7.66 -12.18 -23.19
CA ARG A 76 -7.01 -10.90 -23.44
C ARG A 76 -7.75 -9.74 -22.77
N GLU A 77 -9.08 -9.75 -22.86
CA GLU A 77 -9.94 -8.71 -22.28
C GLU A 77 -9.83 -8.69 -20.75
N SER A 78 -9.78 -9.86 -20.11
CA SER A 78 -9.62 -9.94 -18.65
C SER A 78 -8.25 -9.43 -18.17
N PHE A 79 -7.19 -9.59 -18.97
CA PHE A 79 -5.90 -9.00 -18.64
C PHE A 79 -5.90 -7.48 -18.84
N ILE A 80 -6.59 -6.95 -19.84
CA ILE A 80 -6.76 -5.50 -20.02
C ILE A 80 -7.52 -4.92 -18.82
N GLU A 81 -8.64 -5.55 -18.40
CA GLU A 81 -9.37 -5.14 -17.20
C GLU A 81 -8.49 -5.12 -15.95
N ALA A 82 -7.69 -6.18 -15.75
CA ALA A 82 -6.79 -6.25 -14.61
C ALA A 82 -5.68 -5.19 -14.66
N GLN A 83 -5.18 -4.85 -15.85
CA GLN A 83 -4.18 -3.81 -16.03
C GLN A 83 -4.72 -2.40 -15.81
N LEU A 84 -5.99 -2.18 -16.10
CA LEU A 84 -6.67 -0.90 -15.91
C LEU A 84 -7.35 -0.80 -14.54
N ASP A 85 -7.20 -1.80 -13.68
CA ASP A 85 -7.79 -1.77 -12.35
C ASP A 85 -7.15 -0.69 -11.47
N ILE A 86 -7.99 0.18 -10.92
CA ILE A 86 -7.61 1.32 -10.09
C ILE A 86 -8.18 1.25 -8.67
N VAL A 87 -8.63 0.09 -8.25
CA VAL A 87 -9.24 -0.07 -6.92
C VAL A 87 -8.19 -0.15 -5.82
N SER A 88 -8.35 0.68 -4.78
CA SER A 88 -7.54 0.66 -3.56
C SER A 88 -8.05 -0.38 -2.56
N PRO A 89 -7.32 -1.48 -2.32
CA PRO A 89 -7.69 -2.45 -1.29
C PRO A 89 -7.67 -1.85 0.11
N THR A 90 -6.75 -0.90 0.38
CA THR A 90 -6.67 -0.21 1.67
C THR A 90 -7.91 0.59 1.96
N ALA A 91 -8.37 1.38 0.99
CA ALA A 91 -9.60 2.13 1.17
C ALA A 91 -10.76 1.21 1.52
N ARG A 92 -10.88 0.09 0.81
CA ARG A 92 -11.95 -0.90 1.05
C ARG A 92 -11.89 -1.59 2.40
N SER A 93 -10.71 -1.80 2.95
CA SER A 93 -10.55 -2.42 4.28
C SER A 93 -10.63 -1.40 5.42
N LEU A 94 -10.12 -0.19 5.21
CA LEU A 94 -10.01 0.83 6.25
C LEU A 94 -11.30 1.62 6.46
N LEU A 95 -11.96 2.02 5.38
CA LEU A 95 -13.15 2.86 5.46
C LEU A 95 -14.31 2.25 6.26
N PRO A 96 -14.64 0.95 6.17
CA PRO A 96 -15.67 0.35 7.00
C PRO A 96 -15.34 0.40 8.49
N ILE A 97 -14.05 0.31 8.87
CA ILE A 97 -13.62 0.32 10.26
C ILE A 97 -13.75 1.73 10.84
N ILE A 98 -13.30 2.74 10.10
CA ILE A 98 -13.25 4.12 10.58
C ILE A 98 -14.56 4.84 10.31
N GLY A 99 -15.25 4.49 9.24
CA GLY A 99 -16.51 5.12 8.84
C GLY A 99 -17.58 5.06 9.92
N SER A 100 -17.69 3.94 10.63
CA SER A 100 -18.63 3.79 11.74
C SER A 100 -18.39 4.82 12.85
N GLU A 101 -17.12 5.04 13.22
CA GLU A 101 -16.75 5.99 14.27
C GLU A 101 -16.91 7.46 13.84
N LEU A 102 -16.62 7.75 12.57
CA LEU A 102 -16.73 9.11 12.04
C LEU A 102 -18.19 9.55 11.82
N TRP A 103 -19.06 8.62 11.51
CA TRP A 103 -20.45 8.92 11.14
C TRP A 103 -21.28 9.50 12.27
N TYR A 104 -21.08 8.98 13.49
CA TYR A 104 -21.87 9.38 14.65
C TYR A 104 -21.43 10.70 15.29
N THR A 105 -20.29 11.23 14.88
CA THR A 105 -19.67 12.39 15.54
C THR A 105 -19.76 13.69 14.75
N GLN A 106 -20.29 13.66 13.52
CA GLN A 106 -20.32 14.86 12.66
C GLN A 106 -21.71 15.48 12.61
N PRO A 107 -21.89 16.70 13.14
CA PRO A 107 -23.12 17.44 12.91
C PRO A 107 -23.25 17.78 11.43
N MET A 108 -24.48 17.76 10.90
CA MET A 108 -24.74 18.08 9.49
C MET A 108 -24.31 19.53 9.15
N GLY A 109 -24.45 20.46 10.06
CA GLY A 109 -24.10 21.87 9.87
C GLY A 109 -24.99 22.61 8.85
N ASP A 110 -24.87 23.91 8.82
CA ASP A 110 -25.55 24.76 7.84
C ASP A 110 -24.90 24.68 6.47
N GLN A 111 -25.66 24.96 5.41
CA GLN A 111 -25.16 24.94 4.04
C GLN A 111 -23.99 25.91 3.89
N GLY A 112 -22.84 25.43 3.34
CA GLY A 112 -21.61 26.20 3.16
C GLY A 112 -20.71 26.27 4.40
N SER A 113 -21.12 25.74 5.55
CA SER A 113 -20.28 25.65 6.74
C SER A 113 -19.18 24.58 6.60
N LYS A 114 -18.14 24.67 7.42
CA LYS A 114 -17.07 23.65 7.47
C LYS A 114 -17.61 22.31 7.97
N GLU A 115 -18.56 22.33 8.86
CA GLU A 115 -19.26 21.18 9.40
C GLU A 115 -20.02 20.45 8.29
N ARG A 116 -20.74 21.21 7.44
CA ARG A 116 -21.43 20.67 6.29
C ARG A 116 -20.48 20.03 5.27
N LEU A 117 -19.38 20.70 4.95
CA LEU A 117 -18.37 20.15 4.03
C LEU A 117 -17.75 18.85 4.55
N ARG A 118 -17.51 18.77 5.87
CA ARG A 118 -17.01 17.52 6.49
C ARG A 118 -18.04 16.41 6.42
N PHE A 119 -19.29 16.71 6.74
CA PHE A 119 -20.38 15.75 6.65
C PHE A 119 -20.55 15.20 5.24
N ASP A 120 -20.56 16.08 4.23
CA ASP A 120 -20.66 15.67 2.83
C ASP A 120 -19.45 14.82 2.40
N ALA A 121 -18.24 15.18 2.80
CA ALA A 121 -17.03 14.40 2.51
C ALA A 121 -17.07 12.98 3.13
N VAL A 122 -17.51 12.86 4.38
CA VAL A 122 -17.67 11.55 5.03
C VAL A 122 -18.76 10.74 4.34
N SER A 123 -19.86 11.37 3.96
CA SER A 123 -20.96 10.72 3.24
C SER A 123 -20.54 10.19 1.86
N MET A 124 -19.72 10.95 1.13
CA MET A 124 -19.13 10.50 -0.13
C MET A 124 -18.23 9.28 0.07
N LEU A 125 -17.31 9.35 1.03
CA LEU A 125 -16.41 8.22 1.32
C LEU A 125 -17.15 6.96 1.74
N ALA A 126 -18.28 7.09 2.39
CA ALA A 126 -19.07 5.98 2.85
C ALA A 126 -19.69 5.13 1.74
N SER A 127 -20.13 5.77 0.70
CA SER A 127 -20.70 5.11 -0.47
C SER A 127 -19.65 4.74 -1.51
N TRP A 128 -18.41 5.19 -1.32
CA TRP A 128 -17.34 5.00 -2.29
C TRP A 128 -16.85 3.55 -2.32
N ASN A 129 -16.70 3.02 -3.53
CA ASN A 129 -16.28 1.64 -3.77
C ASN A 129 -14.74 1.43 -3.69
N GLY A 130 -13.97 2.47 -3.39
CA GLY A 130 -12.49 2.41 -3.36
C GLY A 130 -11.82 2.54 -4.72
N GLU A 131 -12.55 2.85 -5.78
CA GLU A 131 -12.02 3.07 -7.12
C GLU A 131 -11.36 4.45 -7.22
N MET A 132 -10.06 4.49 -7.52
CA MET A 132 -9.24 5.71 -7.59
C MET A 132 -9.43 6.44 -8.93
N ASN A 133 -10.67 6.74 -9.27
CA ASN A 133 -11.05 7.44 -10.50
C ASN A 133 -10.74 8.94 -10.38
N GLU A 134 -9.91 9.47 -11.28
CA GLU A 134 -9.47 10.87 -11.27
C GLU A 134 -10.59 11.90 -11.51
N HIS A 135 -11.73 11.46 -12.03
CA HIS A 135 -12.88 12.32 -12.29
C HIS A 135 -13.87 12.39 -11.10
N LEU A 136 -13.61 11.68 -10.02
CA LEU A 136 -14.45 11.65 -8.83
C LEU A 136 -13.78 12.35 -7.64
N PRO A 137 -14.53 12.99 -6.74
CA PRO A 137 -13.98 13.70 -5.59
C PRO A 137 -13.47 12.75 -4.47
N GLU A 138 -14.02 11.54 -4.33
CA GLU A 138 -13.73 10.61 -3.25
C GLU A 138 -12.25 10.23 -3.16
N PRO A 139 -11.53 9.91 -4.26
CA PRO A 139 -10.10 9.62 -4.21
C PRO A 139 -9.26 10.77 -3.65
N LEU A 140 -9.61 12.01 -4.00
CA LEU A 140 -8.92 13.19 -3.50
C LEU A 140 -9.18 13.39 -2.00
N ILE A 141 -10.44 13.27 -1.57
CA ILE A 141 -10.84 13.36 -0.17
C ILE A 141 -10.12 12.29 0.65
N TYR A 142 -10.15 11.04 0.18
CA TYR A 142 -9.46 9.92 0.83
C TYR A 142 -7.95 10.15 0.95
N SER A 143 -7.31 10.56 -0.14
CA SER A 143 -5.85 10.79 -0.16
C SER A 143 -5.45 11.93 0.78
N ALA A 144 -6.20 13.01 0.80
CA ALA A 144 -5.96 14.12 1.73
C ALA A 144 -6.15 13.67 3.18
N TRP A 145 -7.21 12.92 3.47
CA TRP A 145 -7.47 12.40 4.80
C TRP A 145 -6.38 11.42 5.27
N MET A 146 -5.96 10.48 4.42
CA MET A 146 -4.87 9.55 4.74
C MET A 146 -3.55 10.25 5.03
N LYS A 147 -3.24 11.30 4.27
CA LYS A 147 -2.06 12.13 4.52
C LYS A 147 -2.12 12.82 5.88
N PHE A 148 -3.27 13.34 6.26
CA PHE A 148 -3.48 13.94 7.57
C PHE A 148 -3.41 12.92 8.71
N LEU A 149 -4.03 11.76 8.52
CA LEU A 149 -4.01 10.68 9.49
C LEU A 149 -2.59 10.19 9.73
N GLN A 150 -1.84 9.90 8.67
CA GLN A 150 -0.45 9.48 8.75
C GLN A 150 0.41 10.52 9.46
N LYS A 151 0.26 11.79 9.08
CA LYS A 151 1.01 12.88 9.71
C LYS A 151 0.73 12.95 11.21
N ASN A 152 -0.53 12.93 11.62
CA ASN A 152 -0.89 13.05 13.03
C ASN A 152 -0.40 11.85 13.86
N LEU A 153 -0.52 10.64 13.33
CA LEU A 153 -0.01 9.43 14.00
C LEU A 153 1.53 9.45 14.17
N ILE A 154 2.25 9.98 13.18
CA ILE A 154 3.70 10.00 13.20
C ILE A 154 4.23 11.21 14.00
N ASP A 155 3.59 12.36 13.86
CA ASP A 155 4.03 13.60 14.55
C ASP A 155 3.90 13.49 16.07
N ASP A 156 2.89 12.79 16.56
CA ASP A 156 2.65 12.55 17.98
C ASP A 156 3.79 11.72 18.62
N GLU A 157 4.23 10.67 17.91
CA GLU A 157 5.27 9.76 18.40
C GLU A 157 6.70 10.27 18.16
N LEU A 158 6.96 10.89 17.03
CA LEU A 158 8.31 11.21 16.56
C LEU A 158 8.67 12.71 16.62
N GLY A 159 7.72 13.61 16.88
CA GLY A 159 7.95 15.04 16.92
C GLY A 159 8.66 15.57 15.65
N ILE A 160 9.73 16.35 15.85
CA ILE A 160 10.48 16.98 14.74
C ILE A 160 11.10 15.93 13.77
N ILE A 161 11.36 14.73 14.23
CA ILE A 161 11.96 13.65 13.42
C ILE A 161 10.95 13.10 12.42
N SER A 162 9.65 13.24 12.64
CA SER A 162 8.57 12.79 11.76
C SER A 162 8.75 13.26 10.32
N ARG A 163 9.27 14.46 10.12
CA ARG A 163 9.53 15.05 8.79
C ARG A 163 10.46 14.20 7.90
N LYS A 164 11.29 13.34 8.51
CA LYS A 164 12.19 12.42 7.80
C LYS A 164 11.52 11.12 7.37
N PHE A 165 10.32 10.84 7.88
CA PHE A 165 9.54 9.63 7.60
C PHE A 165 8.39 9.85 6.60
N ASN A 166 8.28 11.02 6.02
CA ASN A 166 7.23 11.36 5.04
C ASN A 166 7.31 10.61 3.70
N HIS A 167 8.09 9.54 3.61
CA HIS A 167 8.29 8.72 2.41
C HIS A 167 7.78 7.27 2.57
N ILE A 168 6.98 7.03 3.60
CA ILE A 168 6.36 5.71 3.80
C ILE A 168 4.92 5.76 3.30
#